data_2a8e9e5ab8f0769c99d01879e882fc8f
#
_entry.id   2a8e9e5ab8f0769c99d01879e882fc8f
#
_cell.length_a   1.000
_cell.length_b   1.000
_cell.length_c   1.000
_cell.angle_alpha   90.00
_cell.angle_beta   90.00
_cell.angle_gamma   90.00
#
_symmetry.space_group_name_H-M   'P 1'
#
loop_
_entity.id
_entity.type
_entity.pdbx_description
1 polymer ?
#
loop_
_entity_poly.entity_id
_entity_poly.type
_entity_poly.pdbx_seq_one_letter_code
_entity_poly.pdbx_strand_id
1 'polypeptide(L)'
;MKVSIYKTDGKKSKKSALLNDDIFAIEANKVAVYEDVRRIMAAKRQGTASTKGRSEVIGSTKKLYRQKGTGNARRGSLKSPLLRKGGTVFGPKPRKYTIKLNKKVVQLARKSALSMKMASENILIITDFIYETPSTKALMALLSAFELSGKKVTILTAQQNINVFKSARNIPRVQVVVASSLNTYEILNSDIILIQESAVGILENSIQTQINEEVAV
;
A
#
# COMPACT_ATOMS: atom_id res chain seq x y z
N MET A 1 -4.79 -21.96 15.91
CA MET A 1 -3.38 -22.29 15.63
C MET A 1 -2.48 -21.75 16.74
N LYS A 2 -1.50 -22.52 17.23
CA LYS A 2 -0.57 -22.06 18.29
C LYS A 2 0.77 -21.65 17.69
N VAL A 3 1.26 -20.44 17.99
CA VAL A 3 2.52 -19.91 17.49
C VAL A 3 3.40 -19.47 18.67
N SER A 4 4.70 -19.76 18.63
CA SER A 4 5.63 -19.38 19.67
C SER A 4 5.83 -17.87 19.71
N ILE A 5 5.87 -17.28 20.90
CA ILE A 5 6.22 -15.87 21.09
C ILE A 5 7.74 -15.78 21.32
N TYR A 6 8.37 -14.82 20.72
CA TYR A 6 9.79 -14.53 20.87
C TYR A 6 10.00 -13.30 21.76
N LYS A 7 11.09 -13.29 22.51
CA LYS A 7 11.56 -12.10 23.23
C LYS A 7 12.32 -11.18 22.27
N THR A 8 12.52 -9.93 22.66
CA THR A 8 13.33 -8.94 21.93
C THR A 8 14.77 -9.41 21.64
N ASP A 9 15.28 -10.35 22.40
CA ASP A 9 16.62 -10.95 22.25
C ASP A 9 16.65 -12.13 21.24
N GLY A 10 15.57 -12.37 20.50
CA GLY A 10 15.46 -13.47 19.53
C GLY A 10 15.19 -14.85 20.15
N LYS A 11 15.17 -14.99 21.47
CA LYS A 11 14.92 -16.27 22.15
C LYS A 11 13.43 -16.58 22.25
N LYS A 12 13.05 -17.85 22.06
CA LYS A 12 11.67 -18.31 22.26
C LYS A 12 11.23 -18.10 23.71
N SER A 13 10.05 -17.52 23.91
CA SER A 13 9.39 -17.45 25.22
C SER A 13 8.72 -18.78 25.55
N LYS A 14 8.41 -18.99 26.82
CA LYS A 14 7.55 -20.12 27.26
C LYS A 14 6.07 -19.90 26.90
N LYS A 15 5.69 -18.67 26.50
CA LYS A 15 4.34 -18.31 26.09
C LYS A 15 4.11 -18.64 24.62
N SER A 16 2.87 -18.97 24.26
CA SER A 16 2.41 -19.11 22.88
C SER A 16 1.19 -18.22 22.66
N ALA A 17 1.10 -17.62 21.49
CA ALA A 17 -0.10 -16.92 21.04
C ALA A 17 -1.06 -17.89 20.36
N LEU A 18 -2.34 -17.69 20.58
CA LEU A 18 -3.42 -18.38 19.85
C LEU A 18 -3.84 -17.48 18.70
N LEU A 19 -3.66 -17.95 17.48
CA LEU A 19 -4.13 -17.28 16.26
C LEU A 19 -5.43 -17.92 15.78
N ASN A 20 -6.34 -17.10 15.26
CA ASN A 20 -7.62 -17.56 14.70
C ASN A 20 -7.39 -18.25 13.36
N ASP A 21 -7.82 -19.51 13.24
CA ASP A 21 -7.67 -20.33 12.03
C ASP A 21 -8.47 -19.75 10.86
N ASP A 22 -9.61 -19.08 11.10
CA ASP A 22 -10.42 -18.41 10.06
C ASP A 22 -9.72 -17.21 9.39
N ILE A 23 -8.56 -16.79 9.91
CA ILE A 23 -7.78 -15.68 9.36
C ILE A 23 -6.44 -16.16 8.82
N PHE A 24 -5.76 -17.06 9.55
CA PHE A 24 -4.39 -17.45 9.24
C PHE A 24 -4.25 -18.83 8.58
N ALA A 25 -5.32 -19.64 8.52
CA ALA A 25 -5.28 -20.99 7.98
C ALA A 25 -6.29 -21.23 6.85
N ILE A 26 -6.76 -20.19 6.19
CA ILE A 26 -7.68 -20.30 5.04
C ILE A 26 -6.93 -20.68 3.76
N GLU A 27 -7.64 -21.32 2.83
CA GLU A 27 -7.15 -21.51 1.47
C GLU A 27 -7.00 -20.16 0.77
N ALA A 28 -5.80 -19.88 0.25
CA ALA A 28 -5.46 -18.57 -0.27
C ALA A 28 -6.06 -18.33 -1.66
N ASN A 29 -6.91 -17.30 -1.79
CA ASN A 29 -7.45 -16.85 -3.06
C ASN A 29 -6.51 -15.84 -3.73
N LYS A 30 -5.68 -16.32 -4.67
CA LYS A 30 -4.69 -15.49 -5.38
C LYS A 30 -5.31 -14.39 -6.24
N VAL A 31 -6.52 -14.62 -6.77
CA VAL A 31 -7.22 -13.62 -7.61
C VAL A 31 -7.68 -12.44 -6.76
N ALA A 32 -8.29 -12.70 -5.59
CA ALA A 32 -8.70 -11.65 -4.66
C ALA A 32 -7.50 -10.81 -4.19
N VAL A 33 -6.38 -11.45 -3.90
CA VAL A 33 -5.12 -10.80 -3.52
C VAL A 33 -4.61 -9.89 -4.64
N TYR A 34 -4.59 -10.38 -5.89
CA TYR A 34 -4.17 -9.60 -7.05
C TYR A 34 -5.04 -8.35 -7.25
N GLU A 35 -6.35 -8.50 -7.21
CA GLU A 35 -7.29 -7.38 -7.42
C GLU A 35 -7.16 -6.32 -6.32
N ASP A 36 -6.97 -6.72 -5.05
CA ASP A 36 -6.80 -5.76 -3.96
C ASP A 36 -5.45 -5.03 -4.06
N VAL A 37 -4.36 -5.71 -4.38
CA VAL A 37 -3.07 -5.07 -4.64
C VAL A 37 -3.18 -4.08 -5.80
N ARG A 38 -3.84 -4.45 -6.89
CA ARG A 38 -4.10 -3.58 -8.04
C ARG A 38 -4.90 -2.33 -7.62
N ARG A 39 -5.92 -2.49 -6.79
CA ARG A 39 -6.72 -1.39 -6.21
C ARG A 39 -5.85 -0.42 -5.41
N ILE A 40 -5.01 -0.96 -4.50
CA ILE A 40 -4.12 -0.16 -3.64
C ILE A 40 -3.09 0.60 -4.48
N MET A 41 -2.47 -0.07 -5.45
CA MET A 41 -1.49 0.56 -6.34
C MET A 41 -2.13 1.64 -7.23
N ALA A 42 -3.33 1.40 -7.73
CA ALA A 42 -4.07 2.38 -8.52
C ALA A 42 -4.46 3.61 -7.68
N ALA A 43 -4.87 3.43 -6.42
CA ALA A 43 -5.20 4.52 -5.51
C ALA A 43 -4.00 5.41 -5.15
N LYS A 44 -2.77 4.88 -5.19
CA LYS A 44 -1.53 5.65 -4.97
C LYS A 44 -1.17 6.58 -6.14
N ARG A 45 -1.78 6.39 -7.32
CA ARG A 45 -1.48 7.21 -8.51
C ARG A 45 -2.15 8.57 -8.39
N GLN A 46 -1.37 9.63 -8.50
CA GLN A 46 -1.87 11.02 -8.41
C GLN A 46 -2.67 11.45 -9.65
N GLY A 47 -2.30 10.97 -10.84
CA GLY A 47 -3.05 11.17 -12.07
C GLY A 47 -3.08 12.61 -12.61
N THR A 48 -2.02 13.39 -12.41
CA THR A 48 -1.93 14.81 -12.75
C THR A 48 -1.44 15.09 -14.16
N ALA A 49 -1.15 14.06 -14.96
CA ALA A 49 -0.71 14.26 -16.36
C ALA A 49 -1.75 15.04 -17.14
N SER A 50 -1.34 16.13 -17.77
CA SER A 50 -2.21 17.03 -18.53
C SER A 50 -1.51 17.54 -19.76
N THR A 51 -2.26 17.69 -20.85
CA THR A 51 -1.83 18.36 -22.07
C THR A 51 -2.79 19.47 -22.44
N LYS A 52 -2.29 20.50 -23.11
CA LYS A 52 -3.09 21.63 -23.56
C LYS A 52 -3.81 21.28 -24.88
N GLY A 53 -5.13 21.30 -24.87
CA GLY A 53 -5.96 21.23 -26.06
C GLY A 53 -5.92 22.53 -26.86
N ARG A 54 -6.50 22.54 -28.06
CA ARG A 54 -6.49 23.72 -28.93
C ARG A 54 -7.15 24.97 -28.32
N SER A 55 -8.08 24.80 -27.38
CA SER A 55 -8.73 25.89 -26.66
C SER A 55 -7.80 26.48 -25.57
N GLU A 56 -6.95 25.65 -24.97
CA GLU A 56 -6.09 26.00 -23.83
C GLU A 56 -4.71 26.57 -24.24
N VAL A 57 -4.29 26.35 -25.49
CA VAL A 57 -3.06 26.93 -26.02
C VAL A 57 -3.25 28.43 -26.24
N ILE A 58 -2.30 29.24 -25.77
CA ILE A 58 -2.29 30.69 -25.97
C ILE A 58 -1.98 30.97 -27.44
N GLY A 59 -2.75 31.85 -28.09
CA GLY A 59 -2.56 32.25 -29.46
C GLY A 59 -3.86 32.75 -30.10
N SER A 60 -3.75 33.39 -31.27
CA SER A 60 -4.89 33.90 -32.01
C SER A 60 -5.80 32.78 -32.54
N THR A 61 -7.11 33.00 -32.44
CA THR A 61 -8.12 32.13 -33.05
C THR A 61 -8.47 32.56 -34.46
N LYS A 62 -8.00 33.75 -34.92
CA LYS A 62 -8.23 34.30 -36.26
C LYS A 62 -7.64 33.37 -37.32
N LYS A 63 -8.31 33.30 -38.48
CA LYS A 63 -7.79 32.61 -39.66
C LYS A 63 -6.46 33.24 -40.07
N LEU A 64 -5.44 32.42 -40.34
CA LEU A 64 -4.09 32.90 -40.65
C LEU A 64 -4.01 33.77 -41.90
N TYR A 65 -4.74 33.41 -42.95
CA TYR A 65 -4.81 34.12 -44.21
C TYR A 65 -6.11 33.80 -44.96
N ARG A 66 -6.40 34.54 -46.03
CA ARG A 66 -7.60 34.37 -46.86
C ARG A 66 -7.65 32.98 -47.49
N GLN A 67 -8.87 32.51 -47.85
CA GLN A 67 -9.13 31.13 -48.27
C GLN A 67 -8.42 30.77 -49.58
N LYS A 68 -8.30 31.70 -50.53
CA LYS A 68 -7.72 31.52 -51.87
C LYS A 68 -6.74 32.66 -52.18
N GLY A 69 -5.88 32.50 -53.21
CA GLY A 69 -4.98 33.54 -53.71
C GLY A 69 -3.73 33.78 -52.90
N THR A 70 -3.27 32.81 -52.05
CA THR A 70 -2.04 32.90 -51.26
C THR A 70 -0.95 31.92 -51.67
N GLY A 71 -1.25 30.99 -52.60
CA GLY A 71 -0.31 29.92 -52.98
C GLY A 71 -0.05 28.87 -51.89
N ASN A 72 -0.56 29.06 -50.67
CA ASN A 72 -0.35 28.20 -49.55
C ASN A 72 -1.53 27.23 -49.31
N ALA A 73 -1.28 26.15 -48.55
CA ALA A 73 -2.33 25.23 -48.11
C ALA A 73 -3.37 25.97 -47.26
N ARG A 74 -4.66 25.64 -47.43
CA ARG A 74 -5.75 26.23 -46.65
C ARG A 74 -5.59 25.94 -45.18
N ARG A 75 -5.56 26.97 -44.34
CA ARG A 75 -5.41 26.84 -42.91
C ARG A 75 -6.42 27.69 -42.14
N GLY A 76 -6.85 27.20 -40.97
CA GLY A 76 -7.70 27.93 -40.04
C GLY A 76 -6.89 28.65 -38.99
N SER A 77 -7.17 28.35 -37.70
CA SER A 77 -6.49 28.92 -36.56
C SER A 77 -5.06 28.39 -36.38
N LEU A 78 -4.16 29.25 -35.87
CA LEU A 78 -2.80 28.88 -35.50
C LEU A 78 -2.73 27.77 -34.46
N LYS A 79 -3.76 27.62 -33.59
CA LYS A 79 -3.84 26.62 -32.52
C LYS A 79 -4.21 25.20 -33.02
N SER A 80 -4.37 25.02 -34.37
CA SER A 80 -4.72 23.71 -34.91
C SER A 80 -3.70 22.64 -34.55
N PRO A 81 -4.10 21.41 -34.16
CA PRO A 81 -3.20 20.32 -33.82
C PRO A 81 -2.27 19.89 -34.96
N LEU A 82 -2.61 20.22 -36.19
CA LEU A 82 -1.80 19.97 -37.42
C LEU A 82 -0.58 20.90 -37.52
N LEU A 83 -0.53 21.95 -36.71
CA LEU A 83 0.54 22.93 -36.74
C LEU A 83 1.53 22.71 -35.58
N ARG A 84 2.80 23.11 -35.82
CA ARG A 84 3.79 23.18 -34.73
C ARG A 84 3.29 24.13 -33.67
N LYS A 85 3.45 23.73 -32.37
CA LYS A 85 2.95 24.47 -31.20
C LYS A 85 1.39 24.56 -31.15
N GLY A 86 0.66 23.82 -31.96
CA GLY A 86 -0.80 23.65 -31.83
C GLY A 86 -1.18 22.80 -30.63
N GLY A 87 -2.50 22.73 -30.36
CA GLY A 87 -3.01 21.94 -29.25
C GLY A 87 -2.93 20.42 -29.51
N THR A 88 -2.77 19.65 -28.44
CA THR A 88 -2.77 18.18 -28.54
C THR A 88 -4.20 17.65 -28.65
N VAL A 89 -4.42 16.71 -29.57
CA VAL A 89 -5.70 15.99 -29.73
C VAL A 89 -5.61 14.72 -28.85
N PHE A 90 -6.66 14.43 -28.08
CA PHE A 90 -6.72 13.22 -27.23
C PHE A 90 -5.53 13.02 -26.27
N GLY A 91 -4.89 14.09 -25.87
CA GLY A 91 -3.82 14.03 -24.88
C GLY A 91 -4.36 13.70 -23.47
N PRO A 92 -3.49 13.30 -22.54
CA PRO A 92 -3.88 12.98 -21.18
C PRO A 92 -4.52 14.19 -20.50
N LYS A 93 -5.58 13.93 -19.73
CA LYS A 93 -6.21 14.89 -18.81
C LYS A 93 -6.16 14.32 -17.40
N PRO A 94 -6.04 15.18 -16.37
CA PRO A 94 -6.03 14.73 -14.98
C PRO A 94 -7.26 13.87 -14.68
N ARG A 95 -7.02 12.67 -14.12
CA ARG A 95 -8.11 11.74 -13.76
C ARG A 95 -7.74 10.92 -12.54
N LYS A 96 -8.75 10.47 -11.81
CA LYS A 96 -8.59 9.50 -10.73
C LYS A 96 -8.48 8.09 -11.30
N TYR A 97 -7.55 7.30 -10.77
CA TYR A 97 -7.32 5.89 -11.16
C TYR A 97 -7.94 4.91 -10.16
N THR A 98 -8.79 5.37 -9.27
CA THR A 98 -9.40 4.54 -8.22
C THR A 98 -10.20 3.38 -8.81
N ILE A 99 -9.89 2.17 -8.36
CA ILE A 99 -10.63 0.94 -8.68
C ILE A 99 -11.52 0.63 -7.48
N LYS A 100 -12.81 0.39 -7.70
CA LYS A 100 -13.76 0.01 -6.66
C LYS A 100 -13.76 -1.50 -6.51
N LEU A 101 -13.64 -2.00 -5.26
CA LEU A 101 -13.70 -3.42 -4.92
C LEU A 101 -14.62 -3.62 -3.73
N ASN A 102 -15.37 -4.70 -3.69
CA ASN A 102 -16.29 -5.02 -2.60
C ASN A 102 -15.52 -5.27 -1.29
N LYS A 103 -16.04 -4.81 -0.16
CA LYS A 103 -15.41 -4.97 1.16
C LYS A 103 -15.10 -6.43 1.49
N LYS A 104 -16.02 -7.36 1.25
CA LYS A 104 -15.82 -8.81 1.47
C LYS A 104 -14.64 -9.39 0.68
N VAL A 105 -14.42 -8.91 -0.57
CA VAL A 105 -13.27 -9.33 -1.39
C VAL A 105 -11.96 -8.79 -0.83
N VAL A 106 -11.95 -7.54 -0.34
CA VAL A 106 -10.77 -6.94 0.32
C VAL A 106 -10.40 -7.71 1.59
N GLN A 107 -11.38 -8.13 2.38
CA GLN A 107 -11.14 -8.95 3.58
C GLN A 107 -10.60 -10.33 3.22
N LEU A 108 -11.21 -11.00 2.23
CA LEU A 108 -10.72 -12.28 1.74
C LEU A 108 -9.27 -12.17 1.24
N ALA A 109 -8.94 -11.07 0.57
CA ALA A 109 -7.58 -10.80 0.11
C ALA A 109 -6.59 -10.66 1.27
N ARG A 110 -6.96 -9.92 2.33
CA ARG A 110 -6.11 -9.77 3.54
C ARG A 110 -5.90 -11.11 4.25
N LYS A 111 -6.98 -11.86 4.49
CA LYS A 111 -6.93 -13.19 5.08
C LYS A 111 -6.04 -14.12 4.26
N SER A 112 -6.25 -14.18 2.94
CA SER A 112 -5.45 -14.99 2.02
C SER A 112 -3.96 -14.63 2.06
N ALA A 113 -3.62 -13.33 2.10
CA ALA A 113 -2.24 -12.89 2.18
C ALA A 113 -1.57 -13.27 3.51
N LEU A 114 -2.28 -13.16 4.64
CA LEU A 114 -1.80 -13.60 5.96
C LEU A 114 -1.61 -15.12 6.01
N SER A 115 -2.56 -15.90 5.48
CA SER A 115 -2.45 -17.36 5.41
C SER A 115 -1.25 -17.81 4.55
N MET A 116 -1.00 -17.14 3.42
CA MET A 116 0.19 -17.40 2.59
C MET A 116 1.49 -17.12 3.37
N LYS A 117 1.56 -16.02 4.12
CA LYS A 117 2.74 -15.67 4.93
C LYS A 117 2.93 -16.65 6.09
N MET A 118 1.82 -17.13 6.68
CA MET A 118 1.85 -18.12 7.76
C MET A 118 2.32 -19.48 7.26
N ALA A 119 1.82 -19.94 6.12
CA ALA A 119 2.24 -21.18 5.48
C ALA A 119 3.74 -21.19 5.10
N SER A 120 4.32 -20.01 4.84
CA SER A 120 5.75 -19.83 4.57
C SER A 120 6.60 -19.55 5.82
N GLU A 121 6.02 -19.65 7.03
CA GLU A 121 6.68 -19.34 8.31
C GLU A 121 7.28 -17.92 8.41
N ASN A 122 6.74 -16.97 7.65
CA ASN A 122 7.22 -15.59 7.57
C ASN A 122 6.50 -14.64 8.54
N ILE A 123 5.77 -15.16 9.52
CA ILE A 123 5.14 -14.40 10.61
C ILE A 123 5.80 -14.78 11.92
N LEU A 124 6.35 -13.80 12.63
CA LEU A 124 6.96 -13.95 13.93
C LEU A 124 6.22 -13.08 14.94
N ILE A 125 5.86 -13.65 16.09
CA ILE A 125 5.23 -12.91 17.19
C ILE A 125 6.27 -12.59 18.23
N ILE A 126 6.37 -11.32 18.62
CA ILE A 126 7.33 -10.84 19.60
C ILE A 126 6.62 -10.23 20.79
N THR A 127 7.27 -10.28 21.97
CA THR A 127 6.79 -9.55 23.14
C THR A 127 6.71 -8.06 22.86
N ASP A 128 5.77 -7.38 23.49
CA ASP A 128 5.60 -5.94 23.32
C ASP A 128 6.87 -5.19 23.74
N PHE A 129 7.25 -4.22 22.96
CA PHE A 129 8.35 -3.31 23.24
C PHE A 129 7.94 -1.86 22.96
N ILE A 130 8.40 -0.98 23.80
CA ILE A 130 8.17 0.46 23.68
C ILE A 130 9.51 1.14 23.93
N TYR A 131 9.80 2.17 23.15
CA TYR A 131 10.98 3.00 23.36
C TYR A 131 10.56 4.33 23.99
N GLU A 132 11.18 4.70 25.11
CA GLU A 132 10.98 6.02 25.75
C GLU A 132 11.56 7.13 24.87
N THR A 133 12.72 6.88 24.26
CA THR A 133 13.37 7.76 23.30
C THR A 133 13.60 7.04 21.97
N PRO A 134 13.51 7.74 20.82
CA PRO A 134 13.78 7.13 19.53
C PRO A 134 15.23 6.62 19.43
N SER A 135 15.43 5.34 19.16
CA SER A 135 16.75 4.72 19.03
C SER A 135 16.81 3.76 17.84
N THR A 136 17.50 4.16 16.80
CA THR A 136 17.76 3.30 15.61
C THR A 136 18.67 2.14 15.98
N LYS A 137 19.64 2.36 16.88
CA LYS A 137 20.59 1.33 17.37
C LYS A 137 19.87 0.18 18.06
N ALA A 138 18.90 0.49 18.95
CA ALA A 138 18.12 -0.53 19.66
C ALA A 138 17.27 -1.36 18.68
N LEU A 139 16.65 -0.74 17.69
CA LEU A 139 15.88 -1.45 16.68
C LEU A 139 16.76 -2.29 15.76
N MET A 140 17.93 -1.80 15.37
CA MET A 140 18.89 -2.61 14.59
C MET A 140 19.40 -3.83 15.39
N ALA A 141 19.65 -3.67 16.70
CA ALA A 141 20.03 -4.80 17.56
C ALA A 141 18.92 -5.87 17.61
N LEU A 142 17.65 -5.44 17.71
CA LEU A 142 16.49 -6.34 17.63
C LEU A 142 16.46 -7.08 16.29
N LEU A 143 16.58 -6.38 15.17
CA LEU A 143 16.57 -7.01 13.84
C LEU A 143 17.74 -7.98 13.63
N SER A 144 18.91 -7.66 14.18
CA SER A 144 20.08 -8.54 14.14
C SER A 144 19.89 -9.80 14.98
N ALA A 145 19.22 -9.70 16.15
CA ALA A 145 18.91 -10.85 16.99
C ALA A 145 17.98 -11.87 16.31
N PHE A 146 17.18 -11.43 15.33
CA PHE A 146 16.33 -12.29 14.52
C PHE A 146 16.93 -12.63 13.14
N GLU A 147 18.15 -12.26 12.85
CA GLU A 147 18.82 -12.47 11.54
C GLU A 147 18.03 -11.86 10.37
N LEU A 148 17.41 -10.70 10.61
CA LEU A 148 16.56 -10.01 9.64
C LEU A 148 17.27 -8.85 8.95
N SER A 149 18.57 -8.67 9.17
CA SER A 149 19.36 -7.63 8.54
C SER A 149 19.29 -7.73 7.00
N GLY A 150 18.82 -6.65 6.35
CA GLY A 150 18.72 -6.60 4.88
C GLY A 150 17.44 -7.18 4.28
N LYS A 151 16.59 -7.87 5.03
CA LYS A 151 15.26 -8.33 4.60
C LYS A 151 14.23 -7.20 4.69
N LYS A 152 13.13 -7.31 3.95
CA LYS A 152 11.99 -6.40 4.09
C LYS A 152 11.15 -6.83 5.29
N VAL A 153 11.17 -6.04 6.35
CA VAL A 153 10.46 -6.35 7.60
C VAL A 153 9.35 -5.34 7.84
N THR A 154 8.15 -5.84 8.08
CA THR A 154 7.03 -5.01 8.56
C THR A 154 6.78 -5.33 10.02
N ILE A 155 6.89 -4.33 10.89
CA ILE A 155 6.63 -4.43 12.32
C ILE A 155 5.21 -3.94 12.58
N LEU A 156 4.38 -4.80 13.18
CA LEU A 156 3.00 -4.47 13.55
C LEU A 156 2.94 -4.11 15.03
N THR A 157 2.47 -2.90 15.31
CA THR A 157 2.24 -2.40 16.67
C THR A 157 0.74 -2.33 16.97
N ALA A 158 0.36 -2.49 18.23
CA ALA A 158 -1.04 -2.38 18.66
C ALA A 158 -1.56 -0.95 18.48
N GLN A 159 -0.75 0.03 18.89
CA GLN A 159 -1.07 1.46 18.80
C GLN A 159 0.07 2.20 18.10
N GLN A 160 -0.22 3.42 17.67
CA GLN A 160 0.77 4.27 17.05
C GLN A 160 1.83 4.69 18.08
N ASN A 161 3.03 4.13 17.98
CA ASN A 161 4.17 4.52 18.78
C ASN A 161 5.14 5.36 17.97
N ILE A 162 5.13 6.67 18.23
CA ILE A 162 5.94 7.67 17.52
C ILE A 162 7.44 7.36 17.64
N ASN A 163 7.89 6.88 18.79
CA ASN A 163 9.31 6.61 19.03
C ASN A 163 9.80 5.38 18.26
N VAL A 164 8.99 4.31 18.20
CA VAL A 164 9.28 3.12 17.38
C VAL A 164 9.26 3.49 15.89
N PHE A 165 8.28 4.28 15.44
CA PHE A 165 8.20 4.75 14.06
C PHE A 165 9.43 5.59 13.67
N LYS A 166 9.83 6.56 14.50
CA LYS A 166 11.03 7.39 14.27
C LYS A 166 12.30 6.55 14.23
N SER A 167 12.39 5.51 15.08
CA SER A 167 13.53 4.58 15.13
C SER A 167 13.65 3.75 13.85
N ALA A 168 12.52 3.34 13.25
CA ALA A 168 12.49 2.51 12.05
C ALA A 168 12.69 3.31 10.75
N ARG A 169 12.22 4.57 10.69
CA ARG A 169 12.14 5.37 9.47
C ARG A 169 13.46 5.49 8.71
N ASN A 170 14.59 5.53 9.42
CA ASN A 170 15.91 5.65 8.80
C ASN A 170 16.50 4.30 8.35
N ILE A 171 15.92 3.17 8.75
CA ILE A 171 16.44 1.84 8.40
C ILE A 171 15.80 1.43 7.06
N PRO A 172 16.60 1.15 6.02
CA PRO A 172 16.07 0.71 4.73
C PRO A 172 15.34 -0.63 4.90
N ARG A 173 14.27 -0.81 4.12
CA ARG A 173 13.46 -2.05 4.07
C ARG A 173 12.73 -2.39 5.37
N VAL A 174 12.68 -1.50 6.35
CA VAL A 174 11.91 -1.68 7.59
C VAL A 174 10.75 -0.70 7.60
N GLN A 175 9.56 -1.20 7.89
CA GLN A 175 8.34 -0.41 8.01
C GLN A 175 7.64 -0.74 9.32
N VAL A 176 7.10 0.27 9.99
CA VAL A 176 6.23 0.11 11.17
C VAL A 176 4.81 0.51 10.78
N VAL A 177 3.87 -0.37 11.07
CA VAL A 177 2.45 -0.18 10.72
C VAL A 177 1.61 -0.52 11.95
N VAL A 178 0.54 0.21 12.18
CA VAL A 178 -0.45 -0.14 13.20
C VAL A 178 -1.30 -1.32 12.69
N ALA A 179 -1.54 -2.31 13.55
CA ALA A 179 -2.24 -3.53 13.16
C ALA A 179 -3.60 -3.30 12.51
N SER A 180 -4.36 -2.29 12.96
CA SER A 180 -5.65 -1.92 12.37
C SER A 180 -5.56 -1.38 10.94
N SER A 181 -4.45 -0.75 10.55
CA SER A 181 -4.26 -0.13 9.23
C SER A 181 -3.53 -1.01 8.21
N LEU A 182 -3.15 -2.22 8.60
CA LEU A 182 -2.41 -3.15 7.74
C LEU A 182 -3.20 -3.45 6.46
N ASN A 183 -2.56 -3.31 5.31
CA ASN A 183 -3.16 -3.59 4.01
C ASN A 183 -2.49 -4.77 3.29
N THR A 184 -3.19 -5.35 2.30
CA THR A 184 -2.72 -6.52 1.55
C THR A 184 -1.39 -6.29 0.85
N TYR A 185 -1.14 -5.07 0.36
CA TYR A 185 0.12 -4.73 -0.30
C TYR A 185 1.31 -4.78 0.67
N GLU A 186 1.15 -4.26 1.89
CA GLU A 186 2.20 -4.28 2.92
C GLU A 186 2.52 -5.70 3.39
N ILE A 187 1.47 -6.54 3.55
CA ILE A 187 1.65 -7.96 3.88
C ILE A 187 2.52 -8.66 2.82
N LEU A 188 2.22 -8.47 1.54
CA LEU A 188 2.96 -9.15 0.47
C LEU A 188 4.35 -8.56 0.22
N ASN A 189 4.49 -7.23 0.35
CA ASN A 189 5.77 -6.55 0.10
C ASN A 189 6.83 -6.85 1.17
N SER A 190 6.42 -7.22 2.39
CA SER A 190 7.34 -7.66 3.45
C SER A 190 7.83 -9.09 3.19
N ASP A 191 9.09 -9.36 3.46
CA ASP A 191 9.61 -10.73 3.53
C ASP A 191 9.13 -11.38 4.82
N ILE A 192 9.25 -10.67 5.95
CA ILE A 192 8.88 -11.14 7.28
C ILE A 192 8.00 -10.10 7.96
N ILE A 193 6.99 -10.57 8.69
CA ILE A 193 6.10 -9.75 9.51
C ILE A 193 6.38 -10.04 10.98
N LEU A 194 6.79 -9.01 11.72
CA LEU A 194 6.95 -9.05 13.18
C LEU A 194 5.71 -8.46 13.83
N ILE A 195 4.97 -9.25 14.59
CA ILE A 195 3.73 -8.83 15.25
C ILE A 195 3.98 -8.72 16.76
N GLN A 196 3.71 -7.57 17.37
CA GLN A 196 3.67 -7.45 18.82
C GLN A 196 2.53 -8.29 19.41
N GLU A 197 2.74 -8.88 20.58
CA GLU A 197 1.76 -9.76 21.26
C GLU A 197 0.40 -9.06 21.38
N SER A 198 0.37 -7.80 21.81
CA SER A 198 -0.85 -7.00 21.94
C SER A 198 -1.50 -6.63 20.59
N ALA A 199 -0.74 -6.62 19.50
CA ALA A 199 -1.23 -6.29 18.16
C ALA A 199 -2.05 -7.41 17.51
N VAL A 200 -1.89 -8.67 17.96
CA VAL A 200 -2.57 -9.83 17.39
C VAL A 200 -4.09 -9.69 17.48
N GLY A 201 -4.61 -9.43 18.68
CA GLY A 201 -6.06 -9.28 18.87
C GLY A 201 -6.65 -8.10 18.09
N ILE A 202 -5.91 -6.99 17.97
CA ILE A 202 -6.35 -5.83 17.19
C ILE A 202 -6.39 -6.15 15.70
N LEU A 203 -5.40 -6.88 15.19
CA LEU A 203 -5.37 -7.34 13.80
C LEU A 203 -6.56 -8.25 13.49
N GLU A 204 -6.84 -9.23 14.32
CA GLU A 204 -7.97 -10.14 14.17
C GLU A 204 -9.30 -9.39 14.18
N ASN A 205 -9.51 -8.52 15.15
CA ASN A 205 -10.71 -7.69 15.25
C ASN A 205 -10.88 -6.78 14.02
N SER A 206 -9.82 -6.13 13.53
CA SER A 206 -9.89 -5.25 12.36
C SER A 206 -10.34 -5.97 11.09
N ILE A 207 -10.02 -7.26 10.98
CA ILE A 207 -10.43 -8.09 9.85
C ILE A 207 -11.87 -8.61 10.02
N GLN A 208 -12.33 -8.85 11.26
CA GLN A 208 -13.68 -9.35 11.56
C GLN A 208 -14.74 -8.23 11.60
N THR A 209 -14.45 -7.08 12.19
CA THR A 209 -15.42 -6.00 12.47
C THR A 209 -16.03 -5.41 11.19
N GLN A 210 -15.30 -5.41 10.08
CA GLN A 210 -15.85 -4.97 8.79
C GLN A 210 -16.98 -5.87 8.25
N ILE A 211 -17.23 -7.05 8.84
CA ILE A 211 -18.34 -7.94 8.49
C ILE A 211 -19.62 -7.52 9.21
N ASN A 212 -19.53 -7.11 10.45
CA ASN A 212 -20.69 -6.87 11.33
C ASN A 212 -21.42 -5.54 11.05
N GLU A 213 -20.74 -4.53 10.47
CA GLU A 213 -21.38 -3.27 10.09
C GLU A 213 -22.36 -3.41 8.90
N GLU A 214 -22.32 -4.49 8.11
CA GLU A 214 -23.24 -4.72 7.00
C GLU A 214 -24.44 -5.61 7.35
N VAL A 215 -24.44 -6.24 8.52
CA VAL A 215 -25.58 -7.08 9.00
C VAL A 215 -26.57 -6.25 9.83
N ALA A 216 -26.21 -5.04 10.18
CA ALA A 216 -27.02 -4.14 11.03
C ALA A 216 -27.74 -3.02 10.25
N VAL A 217 -27.87 -3.10 8.91
CA VAL A 217 -28.66 -2.16 8.07
C VAL A 217 -29.71 -2.93 7.28
#